data_a36a8ff7eea6603cb1ed8e95e4ca8004
#
_entry.id   a36a8ff7eea6603cb1ed8e95e4ca8004
#
_cell.length_a   1.000
_cell.length_b   1.000
_cell.length_c   1.000
_cell.angle_alpha   90.00
_cell.angle_beta   90.00
_cell.angle_gamma   90.00
#
_symmetry.space_group_name_H-M   'P 1'
#
loop_
_entity.id
_entity.type
_entity.pdbx_description
1 polymer ?
#
loop_
_entity_poly.entity_id
_entity_poly.type
_entity_poly.pdbx_seq_one_letter_code
_entity_poly.pdbx_strand_id
1 'polypeptide(L)'
;MDTIRKTIKARTWKDGKEIHPEDQTLPVNQVYAWLFTHDNKIVIVSKDGRKWQLPGGKPNKHETYLQTIVREVAEETGTNTDSVSSQYKFFGYYDILETDSLKNDDEYLQLRVSLKLNKNADEYILHQRNEDEEQIQYAKFVTVDELTQHIPWASESAELKAAIQSQINFPVSH
;
A
#
# COMPACT_ATOMS: atom_id res chain seq x y z
N MET A 1 -26.73 -14.51 -12.92
CA MET A 1 -25.92 -13.33 -13.31
C MET A 1 -24.50 -13.78 -13.51
N ASP A 2 -24.01 -13.69 -14.72
CA ASP A 2 -22.59 -14.01 -14.96
C ASP A 2 -21.72 -12.95 -14.28
N THR A 3 -20.89 -13.39 -13.37
CA THR A 3 -19.94 -12.51 -12.68
C THR A 3 -18.94 -12.00 -13.72
N ILE A 4 -18.88 -10.68 -13.92
CA ILE A 4 -17.89 -10.05 -14.79
C ILE A 4 -16.50 -10.34 -14.20
N ARG A 5 -15.73 -11.15 -14.90
CA ARG A 5 -14.34 -11.46 -14.51
C ARG A 5 -13.40 -10.42 -15.11
N LYS A 6 -12.51 -9.90 -14.28
CA LYS A 6 -11.48 -8.96 -14.67
C LYS A 6 -10.12 -9.66 -14.71
N THR A 7 -9.32 -9.32 -15.70
CA THR A 7 -7.97 -9.87 -15.91
C THR A 7 -6.99 -8.75 -16.19
N ILE A 8 -5.90 -8.70 -15.44
CA ILE A 8 -4.83 -7.74 -15.69
C ILE A 8 -4.07 -8.17 -16.95
N LYS A 9 -4.07 -7.32 -17.97
CA LYS A 9 -3.31 -7.47 -19.20
C LYS A 9 -1.86 -6.98 -19.07
N ALA A 10 -1.68 -5.86 -18.38
CA ALA A 10 -0.38 -5.27 -18.16
C ALA A 10 -0.32 -4.59 -16.79
N ARG A 11 0.84 -4.69 -16.17
CA ARG A 11 1.17 -4.05 -14.90
C ARG A 11 2.59 -3.50 -14.98
N THR A 12 2.73 -2.19 -15.10
CA THR A 12 4.01 -1.53 -15.34
C THR A 12 4.38 -0.64 -14.17
N TRP A 13 5.54 -0.91 -13.56
CA TRP A 13 6.08 -0.06 -12.51
C TRP A 13 6.66 1.23 -13.07
N LYS A 14 6.32 2.34 -12.42
CA LYS A 14 6.85 3.67 -12.69
C LYS A 14 7.43 4.27 -11.41
N ASP A 15 8.70 4.65 -11.44
CA ASP A 15 9.33 5.40 -10.35
C ASP A 15 8.73 6.82 -10.29
N GLY A 16 8.29 7.24 -9.11
CA GLY A 16 7.57 8.49 -8.91
C GLY A 16 8.43 9.75 -8.75
N LYS A 17 9.75 9.68 -9.00
CA LYS A 17 10.67 10.80 -8.74
C LYS A 17 10.34 12.09 -9.48
N GLU A 18 9.65 12.00 -10.62
CA GLU A 18 9.38 13.14 -11.50
C GLU A 18 7.89 13.41 -11.71
N ILE A 19 6.99 12.63 -11.14
CA ILE A 19 5.57 12.71 -11.45
C ILE A 19 4.76 12.82 -10.15
N HIS A 20 4.05 13.95 -10.02
CA HIS A 20 3.09 14.11 -8.93
C HIS A 20 1.81 13.31 -9.23
N PRO A 21 1.23 12.60 -8.24
CA PRO A 21 -0.02 11.85 -8.47
C PRO A 21 -1.16 12.72 -8.98
N GLU A 22 -1.17 14.00 -8.60
CA GLU A 22 -2.19 14.99 -8.99
C GLU A 22 -2.11 15.40 -10.47
N ASP A 23 -0.95 15.18 -11.09
CA ASP A 23 -0.71 15.52 -12.51
C ASP A 23 -1.05 14.36 -13.46
N GLN A 24 -1.54 13.24 -12.93
CA GLN A 24 -1.89 12.07 -13.72
C GLN A 24 -3.27 12.25 -14.38
N THR A 25 -3.35 11.87 -15.64
CA THR A 25 -4.61 11.87 -16.41
C THR A 25 -5.48 10.63 -16.14
N LEU A 26 -4.84 9.53 -15.66
CA LEU A 26 -5.53 8.30 -15.33
C LEU A 26 -6.09 8.34 -13.90
N PRO A 27 -7.23 7.70 -13.63
CA PRO A 27 -7.79 7.64 -12.30
C PRO A 27 -6.90 6.83 -11.36
N VAL A 28 -6.77 7.30 -10.12
CA VAL A 28 -6.18 6.53 -9.02
C VAL A 28 -7.24 5.59 -8.48
N ASN A 29 -7.03 4.29 -8.64
CA ASN A 29 -7.99 3.28 -8.23
C ASN A 29 -7.61 2.57 -6.94
N GLN A 30 -6.33 2.59 -6.55
CA GLN A 30 -5.83 2.02 -5.31
C GLN A 30 -4.61 2.79 -4.80
N VAL A 31 -4.46 2.84 -3.47
CA VAL A 31 -3.28 3.39 -2.79
C VAL A 31 -2.81 2.36 -1.76
N TYR A 32 -1.52 2.03 -1.77
CA TYR A 32 -0.90 1.12 -0.81
C TYR A 32 0.27 1.78 -0.11
N ALA A 33 0.46 1.45 1.17
CA ALA A 33 1.51 2.02 2.00
C ALA A 33 2.58 0.99 2.38
N TRP A 34 3.82 1.43 2.28
CA TRP A 34 4.98 0.83 2.92
C TRP A 34 5.21 1.54 4.26
N LEU A 35 4.73 0.96 5.34
CA LEU A 35 4.90 1.48 6.69
C LEU A 35 6.12 0.81 7.32
N PHE A 36 7.15 1.62 7.58
CA PHE A 36 8.38 1.16 8.24
C PHE A 36 8.36 1.62 9.70
N THR A 37 8.61 0.72 10.62
CA THR A 37 8.85 1.07 12.03
C THR A 37 10.24 1.68 12.21
N HIS A 38 10.50 2.25 13.38
CA HIS A 38 11.82 2.80 13.70
C HIS A 38 12.93 1.74 13.58
N ASP A 39 12.66 0.50 13.97
CA ASP A 39 13.53 -0.68 13.84
C ASP A 39 13.42 -1.38 12.47
N ASN A 40 12.93 -0.69 11.43
CA ASN A 40 12.90 -1.12 10.02
C ASN A 40 12.06 -2.39 9.74
N LYS A 41 11.07 -2.69 10.56
CA LYS A 41 10.06 -3.68 10.22
C LYS A 41 8.95 -3.07 9.38
N ILE A 42 8.26 -3.89 8.63
CA ILE A 42 7.22 -3.49 7.67
C ILE A 42 5.88 -4.07 8.12
N VAL A 43 4.83 -3.28 8.05
CA VAL A 43 3.45 -3.74 8.33
C VAL A 43 2.90 -4.45 7.10
N ILE A 44 2.36 -5.65 7.30
CA ILE A 44 1.59 -6.38 6.31
C ILE A 44 0.25 -6.82 6.89
N VAL A 45 -0.75 -6.96 6.03
CA VAL A 45 -2.13 -7.28 6.40
C VAL A 45 -2.66 -8.46 5.59
N SER A 46 -3.65 -9.16 6.14
CA SER A 46 -4.29 -10.28 5.49
C SER A 46 -5.74 -10.42 5.89
N LYS A 47 -6.59 -10.90 4.99
CA LYS A 47 -7.99 -11.25 5.27
C LYS A 47 -8.13 -12.64 5.89
N ASP A 48 -7.26 -13.56 5.54
CA ASP A 48 -7.38 -14.99 5.87
C ASP A 48 -6.17 -15.56 6.64
N GLY A 49 -5.16 -14.71 6.92
CA GLY A 49 -3.91 -15.13 7.55
C GLY A 49 -2.97 -15.92 6.64
N ARG A 50 -3.31 -16.09 5.36
CA ARG A 50 -2.54 -16.85 4.37
C ARG A 50 -2.02 -15.99 3.25
N LYS A 51 -2.88 -15.15 2.66
CA LYS A 51 -2.51 -14.21 1.60
C LYS A 51 -2.26 -12.85 2.22
N TRP A 52 -1.00 -12.43 2.17
CA TRP A 52 -0.54 -11.17 2.75
C TRP A 52 -0.34 -10.10 1.70
N GLN A 53 -0.59 -8.87 2.07
CA GLN A 53 -0.45 -7.69 1.23
C GLN A 53 -0.02 -6.47 2.05
N LEU A 54 0.34 -5.40 1.37
CA LEU A 54 0.52 -4.09 1.98
C LEU A 54 -0.84 -3.52 2.41
N PRO A 55 -0.92 -2.73 3.50
CA PRO A 55 -2.13 -2.01 3.84
C PRO A 55 -2.48 -0.98 2.77
N GLY A 56 -3.77 -0.85 2.50
CA GLY A 56 -4.27 0.09 1.51
C GLY A 56 -5.56 -0.35 0.86
N GLY A 57 -6.09 0.50 -0.01
CA GLY A 57 -7.34 0.23 -0.67
C GLY A 57 -7.76 1.31 -1.66
N LYS A 58 -9.05 1.31 -1.95
CA LYS A 58 -9.66 2.17 -2.96
C LYS A 58 -10.09 3.50 -2.36
N PRO A 59 -9.80 4.65 -3.03
CA PRO A 59 -10.35 5.93 -2.62
C PRO A 59 -11.88 5.94 -2.59
N ASN A 60 -12.45 6.51 -1.55
CA ASN A 60 -13.86 6.89 -1.53
C ASN A 60 -14.09 8.11 -2.43
N LYS A 61 -15.35 8.39 -2.76
CA LYS A 61 -15.70 9.56 -3.57
C LYS A 61 -15.16 10.85 -2.92
N HIS A 62 -14.41 11.63 -3.69
CA HIS A 62 -13.77 12.90 -3.28
C HIS A 62 -12.63 12.76 -2.25
N GLU A 63 -12.20 11.56 -1.95
CA GLU A 63 -11.07 11.32 -1.07
C GLU A 63 -9.75 11.52 -1.82
N THR A 64 -8.81 12.26 -1.24
CA THR A 64 -7.44 12.34 -1.76
C THR A 64 -6.70 11.03 -1.48
N TYR A 65 -5.60 10.76 -2.18
CA TYR A 65 -4.81 9.56 -1.94
C TYR A 65 -4.23 9.52 -0.51
N LEU A 66 -3.90 10.69 0.09
CA LEU A 66 -3.44 10.77 1.48
C LEU A 66 -4.57 10.45 2.46
N GLN A 67 -5.76 10.98 2.24
CA GLN A 67 -6.93 10.65 3.07
C GLN A 67 -7.27 9.16 2.98
N THR A 68 -7.19 8.59 1.77
CA THR A 68 -7.39 7.16 1.55
C THR A 68 -6.43 6.34 2.39
N ILE A 69 -5.13 6.63 2.32
CA ILE A 69 -4.13 5.80 3.00
C ILE A 69 -4.20 5.94 4.52
N VAL A 70 -4.46 7.13 5.04
CA VAL A 70 -4.67 7.34 6.49
C VAL A 70 -5.86 6.52 6.99
N ARG A 71 -6.97 6.53 6.27
CA ARG A 71 -8.16 5.74 6.60
C ARG A 71 -7.89 4.24 6.53
N GLU A 72 -7.36 3.76 5.42
CA GLU A 72 -7.08 2.32 5.20
C GLU A 72 -6.10 1.77 6.25
N VAL A 73 -5.03 2.50 6.55
CA VAL A 73 -4.05 2.09 7.57
C VAL A 73 -4.74 1.98 8.95
N ALA A 74 -5.57 2.96 9.32
CA ALA A 74 -6.30 2.90 10.58
C ALA A 74 -7.29 1.72 10.62
N GLU A 75 -8.02 1.48 9.53
CA GLU A 75 -9.00 0.40 9.45
C GLU A 75 -8.36 -0.98 9.48
N GLU A 76 -7.26 -1.17 8.76
CA GLU A 76 -6.63 -2.48 8.58
C GLU A 76 -5.62 -2.83 9.68
N THR A 77 -4.99 -1.85 10.31
CA THR A 77 -3.91 -2.08 11.28
C THR A 77 -4.21 -1.57 12.69
N GLY A 78 -5.16 -0.65 12.85
CA GLY A 78 -5.41 0.06 14.09
C GLY A 78 -4.44 1.22 14.36
N THR A 79 -3.51 1.48 13.45
CA THR A 79 -2.52 2.56 13.63
C THR A 79 -3.07 3.87 13.08
N ASN A 80 -3.20 4.87 13.94
CA ASN A 80 -3.59 6.22 13.51
C ASN A 80 -2.36 7.00 13.07
N THR A 81 -2.35 7.40 11.79
CA THR A 81 -1.28 8.18 11.17
C THR A 81 -1.72 9.59 10.77
N ASP A 82 -2.89 10.05 11.21
CA ASP A 82 -3.45 11.34 10.83
C ASP A 82 -2.52 12.51 11.17
N SER A 83 -1.96 12.52 12.38
CA SER A 83 -1.04 13.58 12.85
C SER A 83 0.28 13.65 12.08
N VAL A 84 0.65 12.61 11.37
CA VAL A 84 1.89 12.50 10.56
C VAL A 84 1.59 12.29 9.09
N SER A 85 0.36 12.55 8.66
CA SER A 85 -0.08 12.34 7.28
C SER A 85 0.75 13.10 6.24
N SER A 86 1.28 14.28 6.60
CA SER A 86 2.18 15.06 5.75
C SER A 86 3.55 14.42 5.52
N GLN A 87 3.92 13.41 6.32
CA GLN A 87 5.19 12.69 6.20
C GLN A 87 5.11 11.50 5.25
N TYR A 88 3.91 11.12 4.77
CA TYR A 88 3.80 10.15 3.69
C TYR A 88 4.50 10.66 2.43
N LYS A 89 5.33 9.80 1.86
CA LYS A 89 6.02 10.08 0.60
C LYS A 89 5.47 9.21 -0.50
N PHE A 90 5.01 9.84 -1.56
CA PHE A 90 4.77 9.16 -2.82
C PHE A 90 6.13 8.81 -3.45
N PHE A 91 6.32 7.56 -3.86
CA PHE A 91 7.57 7.12 -4.45
C PHE A 91 7.43 6.34 -5.76
N GLY A 92 6.22 5.99 -6.15
CA GLY A 92 5.97 5.32 -7.42
C GLY A 92 4.54 4.80 -7.56
N TYR A 93 4.27 4.19 -8.68
CA TYR A 93 2.96 3.65 -8.99
C TYR A 93 3.04 2.52 -10.01
N TYR A 94 2.00 1.71 -10.06
CA TYR A 94 1.74 0.82 -11.19
C TYR A 94 0.70 1.46 -12.10
N ASP A 95 1.00 1.45 -13.39
CA ASP A 95 0.05 1.63 -14.46
C ASP A 95 -0.57 0.25 -14.76
N ILE A 96 -1.87 0.13 -14.60
CA ILE A 96 -2.60 -1.12 -14.74
C ILE A 96 -3.52 -1.03 -15.93
N LEU A 97 -3.35 -1.94 -16.86
CA LEU A 97 -4.32 -2.22 -17.91
C LEU A 97 -5.06 -3.52 -17.59
N GLU A 98 -6.36 -3.41 -17.39
CA GLU A 98 -7.25 -4.51 -17.05
C GLU A 98 -8.30 -4.69 -18.14
N THR A 99 -8.70 -5.92 -18.41
CA THR A 99 -9.83 -6.19 -19.30
C THR A 99 -10.88 -7.02 -18.58
N ASP A 100 -12.15 -6.76 -18.87
CA ASP A 100 -13.23 -7.57 -18.35
C ASP A 100 -13.62 -8.72 -19.31
N SER A 101 -14.54 -9.58 -18.87
CA SER A 101 -15.04 -10.70 -19.68
C SER A 101 -15.82 -10.27 -20.93
N LEU A 102 -16.22 -9.00 -21.02
CA LEU A 102 -16.86 -8.39 -22.17
C LEU A 102 -15.87 -7.69 -23.11
N LYS A 103 -14.55 -7.83 -22.84
CA LYS A 103 -13.45 -7.21 -23.58
C LYS A 103 -13.41 -5.67 -23.49
N ASN A 104 -13.99 -5.09 -22.44
CA ASN A 104 -13.78 -3.69 -22.12
C ASN A 104 -12.44 -3.53 -21.40
N ASP A 105 -11.63 -2.62 -21.90
CA ASP A 105 -10.34 -2.27 -21.28
C ASP A 105 -10.53 -1.09 -20.32
N ASP A 106 -9.89 -1.18 -19.16
CA ASP A 106 -9.87 -0.16 -18.13
C ASP A 106 -8.41 0.10 -17.73
N GLU A 107 -8.02 1.36 -17.68
CA GLU A 107 -6.64 1.76 -17.34
C GLU A 107 -6.65 2.67 -16.13
N TYR A 108 -5.86 2.36 -15.13
CA TYR A 108 -5.83 3.08 -13.87
C TYR A 108 -4.49 2.97 -13.14
N LEU A 109 -4.31 3.81 -12.13
CA LEU A 109 -3.11 3.86 -11.32
C LEU A 109 -3.31 3.21 -9.96
N GLN A 110 -2.29 2.47 -9.52
CA GLN A 110 -2.13 2.02 -8.14
C GLN A 110 -0.93 2.74 -7.52
N LEU A 111 -1.18 3.69 -6.64
CA LEU A 111 -0.13 4.48 -6.00
C LEU A 111 0.59 3.69 -4.90
N ARG A 112 1.85 4.05 -4.71
CA ARG A 112 2.68 3.58 -3.59
C ARG A 112 3.21 4.76 -2.82
N VAL A 113 2.93 4.74 -1.52
CA VAL A 113 3.44 5.73 -0.56
C VAL A 113 4.24 5.03 0.53
N SER A 114 5.15 5.75 1.16
CA SER A 114 5.90 5.24 2.31
C SER A 114 5.81 6.19 3.49
N LEU A 115 5.87 5.64 4.69
CA LEU A 115 5.92 6.39 5.94
C LEU A 115 6.87 5.68 6.91
N LYS A 116 7.72 6.45 7.57
CA LYS A 116 8.50 6.00 8.72
C LYS A 116 7.74 6.29 10.00
N LEU A 117 7.35 5.25 10.70
CA LEU A 117 6.76 5.34 12.03
C LEU A 117 7.85 5.65 13.07
N ASN A 118 7.50 6.38 14.11
CA ASN A 118 8.45 6.91 15.09
C ASN A 118 8.78 5.95 16.24
N LYS A 119 8.18 4.78 16.28
CA LYS A 119 8.37 3.76 17.32
C LYS A 119 8.87 2.44 16.74
N ASN A 120 9.44 1.59 17.59
CA ASN A 120 9.75 0.21 17.24
C ASN A 120 8.47 -0.63 17.12
N ALA A 121 8.58 -1.76 16.44
CA ALA A 121 7.43 -2.61 16.17
C ALA A 121 6.73 -3.11 17.45
N ASP A 122 7.49 -3.41 18.51
CA ASP A 122 6.98 -3.91 19.79
C ASP A 122 6.21 -2.85 20.60
N GLU A 123 6.31 -1.57 20.23
CA GLU A 123 5.56 -0.47 20.85
C GLU A 123 4.19 -0.22 20.21
N TYR A 124 3.86 -0.92 19.12
CA TYR A 124 2.58 -0.84 18.44
C TYR A 124 1.71 -2.04 18.77
N ILE A 125 0.43 -1.79 19.01
CA ILE A 125 -0.59 -2.82 19.12
C ILE A 125 -1.39 -2.82 17.82
N LEU A 126 -1.17 -3.83 16.99
CA LEU A 126 -1.97 -4.04 15.80
C LEU A 126 -3.25 -4.76 16.18
N HIS A 127 -4.38 -4.16 15.88
CA HIS A 127 -5.62 -4.84 16.17
C HIS A 127 -5.96 -5.88 15.11
N GLN A 128 -6.58 -6.96 15.58
CA GLN A 128 -7.20 -7.97 14.74
C GLN A 128 -8.69 -7.78 14.85
N ARG A 129 -9.37 -7.58 13.72
CA ARG A 129 -10.82 -7.42 13.71
C ARG A 129 -11.50 -8.77 13.72
N ASN A 130 -12.58 -8.87 14.51
CA ASN A 130 -13.43 -10.04 14.55
C ASN A 130 -14.48 -10.00 13.41
N GLU A 131 -14.57 -11.11 12.69
CA GLU A 131 -15.79 -11.69 12.10
C GLU A 131 -16.46 -11.01 10.88
N ASP A 132 -15.86 -10.05 10.21
CA ASP A 132 -16.40 -9.61 8.92
C ASP A 132 -15.54 -10.16 7.78
N GLU A 133 -16.06 -11.10 7.00
CA GLU A 133 -15.31 -11.83 5.95
C GLU A 133 -14.75 -10.91 4.84
N GLU A 134 -15.24 -9.69 4.72
CA GLU A 134 -14.79 -8.71 3.73
C GLU A 134 -13.68 -7.78 4.25
N GLN A 135 -13.43 -7.73 5.55
CA GLN A 135 -12.45 -6.84 6.17
C GLN A 135 -11.11 -7.55 6.45
N ILE A 136 -10.03 -6.76 6.50
CA ILE A 136 -8.73 -7.26 6.95
C ILE A 136 -8.85 -7.73 8.40
N GLN A 137 -8.45 -8.97 8.65
CA GLN A 137 -8.56 -9.61 9.97
C GLN A 137 -7.22 -9.71 10.69
N TYR A 138 -6.11 -9.64 9.96
CA TYR A 138 -4.78 -9.85 10.50
C TYR A 138 -3.84 -8.75 10.05
N ALA A 139 -3.05 -8.24 10.98
CA ALA A 139 -1.93 -7.34 10.71
C ALA A 139 -0.72 -7.78 11.53
N LYS A 140 0.47 -7.68 10.96
CA LYS A 140 1.73 -7.97 11.67
C LYS A 140 2.90 -7.16 11.13
N PHE A 141 3.94 -7.08 11.94
CA PHE A 141 5.24 -6.56 11.53
C PHE A 141 6.16 -7.68 11.08
N VAL A 142 6.87 -7.47 10.00
CA VAL A 142 7.85 -8.40 9.45
C VAL A 142 9.15 -7.67 9.10
N THR A 143 10.27 -8.38 9.10
CA THR A 143 11.52 -7.91 8.51
C THR A 143 11.42 -7.93 6.98
N VAL A 144 12.39 -7.30 6.30
CA VAL A 144 12.47 -7.37 4.82
C VAL A 144 12.59 -8.82 4.34
N ASP A 145 13.38 -9.64 5.02
CA ASP A 145 13.56 -11.05 4.66
C ASP A 145 12.29 -11.87 4.85
N GLU A 146 11.56 -11.65 5.95
CA GLU A 146 10.26 -12.27 6.18
C GLU A 146 9.19 -11.78 5.19
N LEU A 147 9.24 -10.50 4.79
CA LEU A 147 8.33 -9.94 3.82
C LEU A 147 8.33 -10.75 2.52
N THR A 148 9.52 -11.09 2.00
CA THR A 148 9.64 -11.82 0.73
C THR A 148 9.08 -13.24 0.80
N GLN A 149 9.00 -13.83 1.99
CA GLN A 149 8.34 -15.12 2.21
C GLN A 149 6.81 -15.01 2.19
N HIS A 150 6.27 -13.89 2.70
CA HIS A 150 4.83 -13.64 2.74
C HIS A 150 4.29 -13.02 1.45
N ILE A 151 5.11 -12.19 0.81
CA ILE A 151 4.79 -11.46 -0.43
C ILE A 151 5.89 -11.76 -1.46
N PRO A 152 5.86 -12.94 -2.11
CA PRO A 152 6.96 -13.38 -2.98
C PRO A 152 7.30 -12.43 -4.14
N TRP A 153 6.32 -11.72 -4.68
CA TRP A 153 6.55 -10.75 -5.76
C TRP A 153 7.41 -9.55 -5.31
N ALA A 154 7.50 -9.28 -4.01
CA ALA A 154 8.33 -8.19 -3.48
C ALA A 154 9.83 -8.51 -3.54
N SER A 155 10.19 -9.81 -3.63
CA SER A 155 11.58 -10.24 -3.72
C SER A 155 12.26 -9.60 -4.94
N GLU A 156 13.33 -8.85 -4.71
CA GLU A 156 14.11 -8.17 -5.75
C GLU A 156 13.33 -7.20 -6.65
N SER A 157 12.10 -6.85 -6.28
CA SER A 157 11.26 -5.95 -7.08
C SER A 157 11.81 -4.53 -7.10
N ALA A 158 11.57 -3.80 -8.19
CA ALA A 158 11.86 -2.37 -8.29
C ALA A 158 11.07 -1.57 -7.24
N GLU A 159 9.86 -2.00 -6.90
CA GLU A 159 9.03 -1.40 -5.87
C GLU A 159 9.69 -1.50 -4.47
N LEU A 160 10.19 -2.68 -4.07
CA LEU A 160 10.87 -2.85 -2.78
C LEU A 160 12.11 -1.96 -2.68
N LYS A 161 12.92 -1.92 -3.75
CA LYS A 161 14.11 -1.06 -3.80
C LYS A 161 13.75 0.42 -3.67
N ALA A 162 12.71 0.86 -4.37
CA ALA A 162 12.24 2.24 -4.31
C ALA A 162 11.64 2.57 -2.93
N ALA A 163 10.90 1.65 -2.30
CA ALA A 163 10.37 1.82 -0.96
C ALA A 163 11.49 2.00 0.08
N ILE A 164 12.51 1.16 0.05
CA ILE A 164 13.67 1.27 0.95
C ILE A 164 14.40 2.60 0.68
N GLN A 165 14.65 2.95 -0.57
CA GLN A 165 15.32 4.19 -0.95
C GLN A 165 14.55 5.43 -0.47
N SER A 166 13.22 5.41 -0.49
CA SER A 166 12.38 6.50 -0.01
C SER A 166 12.58 6.82 1.47
N GLN A 167 13.04 5.85 2.28
CA GLN A 167 13.32 6.01 3.70
C GLN A 167 14.69 6.65 3.98
N ILE A 168 15.67 6.42 3.12
CA ILE A 168 17.03 6.96 3.27
C ILE A 168 17.03 8.48 3.09
N ASN A 169 16.13 9.00 2.25
CA ASN A 169 16.01 10.43 1.94
C ASN A 169 15.12 11.21 2.93
N PHE A 170 14.71 10.61 4.04
CA PHE A 170 14.03 11.35 5.09
C PHE A 170 15.03 12.28 5.79
N PRO A 171 14.77 13.60 5.86
CA PRO A 171 15.54 14.46 6.73
C PRO A 171 15.40 13.94 8.16
N VAL A 172 16.50 13.58 8.77
CA VAL A 172 16.56 13.30 10.20
C VAL A 172 16.22 14.64 10.87
N SER A 173 15.02 14.76 11.43
CA SER A 173 14.68 15.89 12.29
C SER A 173 15.57 15.77 13.54
N HIS A 174 16.52 16.68 13.65
CA HIS A 174 17.33 16.87 14.84
C HIS A 174 16.48 17.47 15.98
#